data_b22a355ef436169924c6e766d1dc1906
#
_entry.id   b22a355ef436169924c6e766d1dc1906
#
_cell.length_a   1.000
_cell.length_b   1.000
_cell.length_c   1.000
_cell.angle_alpha   90.00
_cell.angle_beta   90.00
_cell.angle_gamma   90.00
#
_symmetry.space_group_name_H-M   'P 1'
#
loop_
_entity.id
_entity.type
_entity.pdbx_description
1 polymer ?
#
loop_
_entity_poly.entity_id
_entity_poly.type
_entity_poly.pdbx_seq_one_letter_code
_entity_poly.pdbx_strand_id
1 'polypeptide(L)'
;MKKRHFDMETDGFYGAYWKCETDADCAMIAMIGDDSEDYLARTSVKWLHKLGVNVMTMSPAKKDYGHHNYPLERIEKTISWLKTHGNRKIGIVGASTTGTLALTAASYFEDLTLTIGLTPSDFTVSYTHLRAHETRGNLV
;
A
#
# COMPACT_ATOMS: atom_id res chain seq x y z
N MET A 1 13.03 12.14 10.71
CA MET A 1 12.13 12.01 9.55
C MET A 1 10.70 12.22 10.02
N LYS A 2 10.01 13.19 9.42
CA LYS A 2 8.63 13.48 9.81
C LYS A 2 7.67 12.45 9.25
N LYS A 3 6.78 11.97 10.09
CA LYS A 3 5.75 11.04 9.67
C LYS A 3 4.40 11.44 10.25
N ARG A 4 3.34 11.05 9.58
CA ARG A 4 1.99 11.14 10.09
C ARG A 4 1.43 9.73 10.25
N HIS A 5 1.00 9.41 11.44
CA HIS A 5 0.40 8.12 11.75
C HIS A 5 -1.09 8.12 11.44
N PHE A 6 -1.60 6.98 10.97
CA PHE A 6 -3.02 6.78 10.68
C PHE A 6 -3.53 5.57 11.46
N ASP A 7 -4.77 5.66 11.92
CA ASP A 7 -5.39 4.53 12.61
C ASP A 7 -6.81 4.28 12.09
N MET A 8 -7.34 3.11 12.44
CA MET A 8 -8.64 2.66 11.92
C MET A 8 -9.81 3.53 12.37
N GLU A 9 -9.78 3.99 13.61
CA GLU A 9 -10.93 4.76 14.15
C GLU A 9 -11.05 6.12 13.48
N THR A 10 -9.93 6.80 13.30
CA THR A 10 -9.90 8.16 12.79
C THR A 10 -9.86 8.19 11.27
N ASP A 11 -9.07 7.32 10.66
CA ASP A 11 -8.71 7.44 9.25
C ASP A 11 -9.28 6.32 8.37
N GLY A 12 -9.68 5.22 8.97
CA GLY A 12 -10.23 4.09 8.24
C GLY A 12 -9.17 3.13 7.68
N PHE A 13 -7.91 3.32 8.05
CA PHE A 13 -6.82 2.41 7.72
C PHE A 13 -5.64 2.63 8.65
N TYR A 14 -4.78 1.63 8.76
CA TYR A 14 -3.51 1.75 9.48
C TYR A 14 -2.40 2.09 8.51
N GLY A 15 -1.58 3.04 8.85
CA GLY A 15 -0.45 3.40 8.02
C GLY A 15 0.36 4.53 8.61
N ALA A 16 1.41 4.91 7.89
CA ALA A 16 2.20 6.07 8.22
C ALA A 16 2.66 6.74 6.93
N TYR A 17 2.49 8.05 6.87
CA TYR A 17 2.91 8.84 5.71
C TYR A 17 4.24 9.50 6.02
N TRP A 18 5.20 9.28 5.15
CA TRP A 18 6.57 9.77 5.29
C TRP A 18 6.87 10.69 4.11
N LYS A 19 6.77 11.97 4.36
CA LYS A 19 7.00 12.94 3.30
C LYS A 19 8.49 13.01 2.96
N CYS A 20 8.81 12.99 1.69
CA CYS A 20 10.17 13.16 1.20
C CYS A 20 10.66 14.57 1.48
N GLU A 21 11.95 14.74 1.71
CA GLU A 21 12.53 16.06 1.95
C GLU A 21 12.50 16.94 0.70
N THR A 22 12.59 16.32 -0.46
CA THR A 22 12.41 17.04 -1.72
C THR A 22 10.92 17.26 -1.95
N ASP A 23 10.59 18.26 -2.75
CA ASP A 23 9.19 18.59 -3.03
C ASP A 23 8.61 17.62 -4.06
N ALA A 24 8.27 16.43 -3.61
CA ALA A 24 7.78 15.35 -4.47
C ALA A 24 6.26 15.42 -4.63
N ASP A 25 5.78 15.14 -5.84
CA ASP A 25 4.36 15.04 -6.12
C ASP A 25 3.92 13.62 -6.49
N CYS A 26 4.75 12.65 -6.16
CA CYS A 26 4.49 11.23 -6.37
C CYS A 26 4.62 10.50 -5.06
N ALA A 27 3.83 9.45 -4.88
CA ALA A 27 3.88 8.64 -3.67
C ALA A 27 3.88 7.15 -4.01
N MET A 28 4.48 6.37 -3.12
CA MET A 28 4.46 4.91 -3.20
C MET A 28 3.79 4.37 -1.95
N ILE A 29 2.79 3.53 -2.12
CA ILE A 29 2.22 2.75 -1.03
C ILE A 29 3.13 1.54 -0.84
N ALA A 30 3.77 1.44 0.31
CA ALA A 30 4.70 0.36 0.60
C ALA A 30 4.09 -0.60 1.62
N MET A 31 3.79 -1.81 1.16
CA MET A 31 3.24 -2.86 2.01
C MET A 31 4.34 -3.86 2.34
N ILE A 32 5.33 -3.38 3.08
CA ILE A 32 6.53 -4.13 3.43
C ILE A 32 6.71 -4.10 4.94
N GLY A 33 6.90 -5.27 5.53
CA GLY A 33 7.00 -5.43 6.97
C GLY A 33 5.69 -5.85 7.59
N ASP A 34 5.72 -6.14 8.88
CA ASP A 34 4.55 -6.57 9.63
C ASP A 34 3.81 -5.40 10.30
N ASP A 35 4.45 -4.25 10.34
CA ASP A 35 3.90 -3.03 10.92
C ASP A 35 4.36 -1.86 10.06
N SER A 36 3.52 -0.85 9.95
CA SER A 36 3.80 0.34 9.14
C SER A 36 5.04 1.11 9.59
N GLU A 37 5.55 0.84 10.78
CA GLU A 37 6.67 1.57 11.34
C GLU A 37 7.79 0.64 11.85
N ASP A 38 7.77 -0.62 11.46
CA ASP A 38 8.83 -1.55 11.86
C ASP A 38 10.11 -1.31 11.04
N TYR A 39 11.12 -2.12 11.30
CA TYR A 39 12.43 -1.98 10.66
C TYR A 39 12.33 -2.10 9.13
N LEU A 40 11.58 -3.08 8.64
CA LEU A 40 11.45 -3.28 7.19
C LEU A 40 10.69 -2.14 6.53
N ALA A 41 9.62 -1.66 7.17
CA ALA A 41 8.88 -0.52 6.66
C ALA A 41 9.78 0.72 6.59
N ARG A 42 10.51 1.03 7.65
CA ARG A 42 11.40 2.19 7.67
C ARG A 42 12.54 2.06 6.67
N THR A 43 13.02 0.85 6.44
CA THR A 43 14.05 0.62 5.43
C THR A 43 13.49 0.91 4.04
N SER A 44 12.27 0.46 3.77
CA SER A 44 11.64 0.75 2.48
C SER A 44 11.44 2.25 2.28
N VAL A 45 11.12 2.99 3.34
CA VAL A 45 10.98 4.45 3.28
C VAL A 45 12.29 5.11 2.86
N LYS A 46 13.39 4.73 3.47
CA LYS A 46 14.70 5.31 3.12
C LYS A 46 15.06 5.08 1.68
N TRP A 47 14.80 3.91 1.19
CA TRP A 47 15.07 3.46 -0.15
C TRP A 47 14.25 4.23 -1.18
N LEU A 48 12.94 4.34 -0.90
CA LEU A 48 12.03 5.06 -1.78
C LEU A 48 12.27 6.58 -1.73
N HIS A 49 12.63 7.13 -0.58
CA HIS A 49 12.99 8.53 -0.49
C HIS A 49 14.21 8.88 -1.35
N LYS A 50 15.16 7.95 -1.50
CA LYS A 50 16.29 8.14 -2.42
C LYS A 50 15.84 8.24 -3.86
N LEU A 51 14.70 7.66 -4.20
CA LEU A 51 14.11 7.79 -5.52
C LEU A 51 13.27 9.04 -5.68
N GLY A 52 13.14 9.84 -4.63
CA GLY A 52 12.44 11.12 -4.70
C GLY A 52 10.92 11.00 -4.62
N VAL A 53 10.39 10.00 -3.95
CA VAL A 53 8.95 9.84 -3.81
C VAL A 53 8.54 9.85 -2.34
N ASN A 54 7.34 10.36 -2.07
CA ASN A 54 6.73 10.24 -0.75
C ASN A 54 6.31 8.77 -0.53
N VAL A 55 6.19 8.36 0.72
CA VAL A 55 5.87 6.97 1.03
C VAL A 55 4.71 6.90 2.02
N MET A 56 3.75 6.04 1.73
CA MET A 56 2.73 5.63 2.67
C MET A 56 2.98 4.16 3.00
N THR A 57 3.47 3.89 4.21
CA THR A 57 3.63 2.50 4.64
C THR A 57 2.32 1.99 5.20
N MET A 58 1.95 0.78 4.80
CA MET A 58 0.76 0.10 5.28
C MET A 58 1.11 -1.35 5.59
N SER A 59 0.51 -1.90 6.61
CA SER A 59 0.72 -3.31 6.92
C SER A 59 -0.62 -4.01 7.12
N PRO A 60 -0.94 -5.00 6.28
CA PRO A 60 -2.15 -5.78 6.50
C PRO A 60 -2.04 -6.74 7.67
N ALA A 61 -0.84 -7.00 8.16
CA ALA A 61 -0.65 -7.94 9.26
C ALA A 61 -1.05 -7.37 10.62
N LYS A 62 -1.07 -6.03 10.74
CA LYS A 62 -1.31 -5.43 12.04
C LYS A 62 -2.77 -5.44 12.42
N LYS A 63 -3.02 -5.96 13.60
CA LYS A 63 -4.26 -5.93 14.38
C LYS A 63 -5.40 -6.83 13.90
N ASP A 64 -5.85 -6.73 12.67
CA ASP A 64 -7.14 -7.32 12.33
C ASP A 64 -7.11 -8.50 11.37
N TYR A 65 -6.50 -8.31 10.22
CA TYR A 65 -6.72 -9.21 9.11
C TYR A 65 -5.52 -10.06 8.74
N GLY A 66 -4.35 -9.67 9.18
CA GLY A 66 -3.15 -10.30 8.67
C GLY A 66 -3.08 -10.07 7.16
N HIS A 67 -2.61 -11.07 6.46
CA HIS A 67 -2.50 -10.99 5.00
C HIS A 67 -3.71 -11.54 4.27
N HIS A 68 -4.70 -12.05 5.01
CA HIS A 68 -5.91 -12.63 4.42
C HIS A 68 -7.09 -11.70 4.62
N ASN A 69 -7.99 -11.71 3.66
CA ASN A 69 -9.23 -10.93 3.73
C ASN A 69 -9.03 -9.43 3.96
N TYR A 70 -7.89 -8.90 3.51
CA TYR A 70 -7.60 -7.48 3.68
C TYR A 70 -8.59 -6.64 2.89
N PRO A 71 -9.31 -5.70 3.52
CA PRO A 71 -10.30 -4.89 2.81
C PRO A 71 -9.61 -3.93 1.86
N LEU A 72 -9.86 -4.07 0.57
CA LEU A 72 -9.28 -3.18 -0.43
C LEU A 72 -9.75 -1.74 -0.30
N GLU A 73 -10.87 -1.52 0.39
CA GLU A 73 -11.35 -0.18 0.71
C GLU A 73 -10.32 0.64 1.49
N ARG A 74 -9.46 -0.02 2.25
CA ARG A 74 -8.38 0.67 2.97
C ARG A 74 -7.37 1.26 2.00
N ILE A 75 -7.06 0.54 0.93
CA ILE A 75 -6.16 1.03 -0.12
C ILE A 75 -6.84 2.17 -0.88
N GLU A 76 -8.12 2.04 -1.16
CA GLU A 76 -8.88 3.10 -1.81
C GLU A 76 -8.84 4.41 -1.01
N LYS A 77 -9.06 4.31 0.30
CA LYS A 77 -8.98 5.49 1.18
C LYS A 77 -7.58 6.09 1.19
N THR A 78 -6.58 5.25 1.17
CA THR A 78 -5.18 5.71 1.12
C THR A 78 -4.90 6.46 -0.18
N ILE A 79 -5.35 5.93 -1.29
CA ILE A 79 -5.19 6.58 -2.59
C ILE A 79 -5.86 7.95 -2.58
N SER A 80 -7.09 8.03 -2.09
CA SER A 80 -7.81 9.30 -2.00
C SER A 80 -7.08 10.30 -1.13
N TRP A 81 -6.59 9.86 0.03
CA TRP A 81 -5.84 10.73 0.92
C TRP A 81 -4.58 11.27 0.25
N LEU A 82 -3.82 10.39 -0.40
CA LEU A 82 -2.59 10.78 -1.07
C LEU A 82 -2.85 11.80 -2.17
N LYS A 83 -3.90 11.62 -2.95
CA LYS A 83 -4.26 12.56 -4.01
C LYS A 83 -4.64 13.92 -3.47
N THR A 84 -5.39 13.97 -2.39
CA THR A 84 -5.79 15.24 -1.78
C THR A 84 -4.63 15.94 -1.09
N HIS A 85 -3.51 15.25 -0.91
CA HIS A 85 -2.31 15.80 -0.26
C HIS A 85 -1.14 15.96 -1.23
N GLY A 86 -1.43 16.22 -2.48
CA GLY A 86 -0.43 16.66 -3.44
C GLY A 86 0.27 15.59 -4.22
N ASN A 87 -0.18 14.34 -4.14
CA ASN A 87 0.45 13.26 -4.88
C ASN A 87 -0.35 12.95 -6.13
N ARG A 88 0.14 13.40 -7.29
CA ARG A 88 -0.55 13.21 -8.57
C ARG A 88 -0.44 11.79 -9.09
N LYS A 89 0.68 11.14 -8.83
CA LYS A 89 0.94 9.76 -9.26
C LYS A 89 1.20 8.90 -8.05
N ILE A 90 0.61 7.73 -8.05
CA ILE A 90 0.67 6.81 -6.92
C ILE A 90 1.02 5.42 -7.42
N GLY A 91 2.02 4.81 -6.80
CA GLY A 91 2.37 3.43 -7.07
C GLY A 91 2.17 2.58 -5.81
N ILE A 92 2.33 1.28 -5.96
CA ILE A 92 2.23 0.34 -4.85
C ILE A 92 3.31 -0.72 -4.98
N VAL A 93 3.93 -1.06 -3.85
CA VAL A 93 4.90 -2.14 -3.77
C VAL A 93 4.56 -3.06 -2.62
N GLY A 94 4.65 -4.35 -2.86
CA GLY A 94 4.46 -5.38 -1.84
C GLY A 94 5.42 -6.53 -2.06
N ALA A 95 5.59 -7.35 -1.04
CA ALA A 95 6.48 -8.50 -1.08
C ALA A 95 5.75 -9.75 -0.60
N SER A 96 5.99 -10.88 -1.25
CA SER A 96 5.37 -12.17 -0.95
C SER A 96 3.83 -12.04 -0.99
N THR A 97 3.12 -12.28 0.10
CA THR A 97 1.66 -12.16 0.13
C THR A 97 1.19 -10.74 -0.16
N THR A 98 1.90 -9.72 0.32
CA THR A 98 1.56 -8.33 -0.01
C THR A 98 1.91 -7.98 -1.45
N GLY A 99 2.83 -8.72 -2.07
CA GLY A 99 3.08 -8.61 -3.51
C GLY A 99 1.85 -9.01 -4.31
N THR A 100 1.21 -10.10 -3.94
CA THR A 100 -0.05 -10.52 -4.55
C THR A 100 -1.15 -9.51 -4.28
N LEU A 101 -1.22 -8.98 -3.07
CA LEU A 101 -2.19 -7.94 -2.71
C LEU A 101 -1.98 -6.68 -3.55
N ALA A 102 -0.73 -6.27 -3.75
CA ALA A 102 -0.41 -5.11 -4.58
C ALA A 102 -0.89 -5.30 -6.02
N LEU A 103 -0.66 -6.48 -6.60
CA LEU A 103 -1.13 -6.79 -7.94
C LEU A 103 -2.65 -6.78 -8.01
N THR A 104 -3.32 -7.31 -7.00
CA THR A 104 -4.77 -7.30 -6.93
C THR A 104 -5.31 -5.87 -6.87
N ALA A 105 -4.72 -5.04 -6.01
CA ALA A 105 -5.13 -3.63 -5.91
C ALA A 105 -4.97 -2.91 -7.24
N ALA A 106 -3.87 -3.16 -7.94
CA ALA A 106 -3.61 -2.52 -9.22
C ALA A 106 -4.66 -2.85 -10.28
N SER A 107 -5.24 -4.05 -10.21
CA SER A 107 -6.28 -4.44 -11.17
C SER A 107 -7.63 -3.80 -10.86
N TYR A 108 -7.83 -3.28 -9.64
CA TYR A 108 -9.06 -2.57 -9.27
C TYR A 108 -8.93 -1.06 -9.40
N PHE A 109 -7.77 -0.51 -9.09
CA PHE A 109 -7.60 0.93 -8.96
C PHE A 109 -6.76 1.49 -10.10
N GLU A 110 -7.41 2.14 -11.04
CA GLU A 110 -6.72 2.77 -12.19
C GLU A 110 -5.76 3.87 -11.75
N ASP A 111 -5.97 4.42 -10.57
CA ASP A 111 -5.10 5.46 -10.03
C ASP A 111 -3.71 4.95 -9.65
N LEU A 112 -3.53 3.65 -9.54
CA LEU A 112 -2.22 3.06 -9.31
C LEU A 112 -1.49 2.94 -10.66
N THR A 113 -0.50 3.81 -10.87
CA THR A 113 0.21 3.89 -12.14
C THR A 113 1.48 3.05 -12.20
N LEU A 114 1.93 2.54 -11.06
CA LEU A 114 3.09 1.67 -10.97
C LEU A 114 2.85 0.61 -9.91
N THR A 115 3.11 -0.63 -10.24
CA THR A 115 2.96 -1.73 -9.29
C THR A 115 4.22 -2.58 -9.30
N ILE A 116 4.77 -2.81 -8.10
CA ILE A 116 5.95 -3.65 -7.93
C ILE A 116 5.58 -4.79 -6.98
N GLY A 117 5.65 -6.01 -7.47
CA GLY A 117 5.47 -7.20 -6.65
C GLY A 117 6.81 -7.89 -6.50
N LEU A 118 7.33 -7.95 -5.29
CA LEU A 118 8.58 -8.63 -4.99
C LEU A 118 8.27 -10.06 -4.56
N THR A 119 8.68 -11.04 -5.34
CA THR A 119 8.41 -12.46 -5.08
C THR A 119 6.97 -12.71 -4.64
N PRO A 120 5.97 -12.35 -5.47
CA PRO A 120 4.58 -12.53 -5.07
C PRO A 120 4.25 -14.02 -4.92
N SER A 121 3.23 -14.30 -4.08
CA SER A 121 2.75 -15.66 -3.90
C SER A 121 2.17 -16.22 -5.20
N ASP A 122 2.33 -17.51 -5.42
CA ASP A 122 1.80 -18.16 -6.61
C ASP A 122 0.32 -18.57 -6.46
N PHE A 123 -0.30 -18.25 -5.33
CA PHE A 123 -1.72 -18.50 -5.11
C PHE A 123 -2.41 -17.24 -4.66
N THR A 124 -3.70 -17.15 -4.92
CA THR A 124 -4.51 -16.00 -4.58
C THR A 124 -4.97 -16.08 -3.13
N VAL A 125 -4.77 -15.00 -2.37
CA VAL A 125 -5.34 -14.90 -1.03
C VAL A 125 -6.78 -14.39 -1.13
N SER A 126 -7.57 -14.64 -0.09
CA SER A 126 -8.95 -14.16 -0.05
C SER A 126 -9.01 -12.69 0.32
N TYR A 127 -9.93 -11.97 -0.30
CA TYR A 127 -10.17 -10.57 -0.02
C TYR A 127 -11.64 -10.33 0.26
N THR A 128 -11.90 -9.46 1.23
CA THR A 128 -13.28 -9.13 1.63
C THR A 128 -13.71 -7.81 1.02
N HIS A 129 -13.99 -7.81 -0.27
CA HIS A 129 -14.58 -6.62 -0.86
C HIS A 129 -15.33 -6.98 -2.12
N LEU A 130 -16.06 -6.03 -2.63
CA LEU A 130 -17.13 -6.29 -3.57
C LEU A 130 -16.70 -6.83 -4.92
N ARG A 131 -15.49 -6.60 -5.35
CA ARG A 131 -15.03 -6.95 -6.70
C ARG A 131 -13.99 -8.05 -6.75
N ALA A 132 -13.75 -8.74 -5.64
CA ALA A 132 -12.74 -9.79 -5.61
C ALA A 132 -12.98 -10.85 -6.66
N HIS A 133 -14.23 -11.21 -6.87
CA HIS A 133 -14.59 -12.25 -7.84
C HIS A 133 -14.28 -11.85 -9.27
N GLU A 134 -14.53 -10.60 -9.62
CA GLU A 134 -14.30 -10.11 -10.98
C GLU A 134 -12.83 -10.12 -11.35
N THR A 135 -11.98 -9.86 -10.37
CA THR A 135 -10.56 -9.71 -10.62
C THR A 135 -9.81 -11.02 -10.61
N ARG A 136 -10.28 -12.01 -9.84
CA ARG A 136 -9.55 -13.27 -9.68
C ARG A 136 -9.24 -13.98 -10.98
N GLY A 137 -10.14 -13.94 -11.91
CA GLY A 137 -9.93 -14.54 -13.22
C GLY A 137 -8.89 -13.81 -14.06
N ASN A 138 -8.58 -12.58 -13.72
CA ASN A 138 -7.67 -11.72 -14.48
C ASN A 138 -6.25 -11.70 -13.91
N LEU A 139 -6.04 -12.30 -12.77
CA LEU A 139 -4.73 -12.29 -12.09
C LEU A 139 -3.83 -13.46 -12.48
N VAL A 140 -4.30 -14.32 -13.29
CA VAL A 140 -3.56 -15.54 -13.63
C VAL A 140 -2.58 -15.31 -14.74
#